data_fb5d944322408000c3a918a068c179d6
#
_entry.id   fb5d944322408000c3a918a068c179d6
#
_cell.length_a   1.000
_cell.length_b   1.000
_cell.length_c   1.000
_cell.angle_alpha   90.00
_cell.angle_beta   90.00
_cell.angle_gamma   90.00
#
_symmetry.space_group_name_H-M   'P 1'
#
loop_
_entity.id
_entity.type
_entity.pdbx_description
1 polymer ?
#
loop_
_entity_poly.entity_id
_entity_poly.type
_entity_poly.pdbx_seq_one_letter_code
_entity_poly.pdbx_strand_id
1 'polypeptide(L)'
;MSEHRVLIVGGGAAGVLLAVALLEAAAAAGADPVAVSLVERRAEVGPGLAYSTTSSQHLLNNTAGCMSGVSGDPDHFVRWLRARGHDADGDDYVPRRWYGDYLTDLLAAAHVPDGSSLEVVRGEAIDLVEDAAGVTLALGDGRTLRADRAVLAVGNPPPHRRTTDLADVVVNDPWAPDALDGIGPASRVLLVGTGLTMVDVALTLARGEAAPVMTAASRHGLLPHRHRRVPVRPHPVGLPAAVTLPDLLARVRGAVARAERDGADWRGVVDGMRPRLQGIWQALGEDDRRRFLRHVARRWEVVRHRMAPGVADRLDALRAAGTLTVTTTGELAASGERPAFTHVVNCTGPQPVCAPGWSMLVDQLVHRGTARPDVLGLGLDTDPDGALLSETGRASDRVFALGYARRGTEWECTAVPEIRAHADALAALLSSLGARVAA
;
A
#
# COMPACT_ATOMS: atom_id res chain seq x y z
N MET A 1 -15.92 29.85 -17.14
CA MET A 1 -14.80 29.02 -16.72
C MET A 1 -15.24 27.56 -16.95
N SER A 2 -14.51 26.78 -17.70
CA SER A 2 -14.86 25.37 -17.92
C SER A 2 -14.42 24.56 -16.70
N GLU A 3 -15.35 23.80 -16.13
CA GLU A 3 -15.08 22.87 -15.02
C GLU A 3 -14.06 21.82 -15.45
N HIS A 4 -12.95 21.67 -14.70
CA HIS A 4 -11.94 20.65 -14.97
C HIS A 4 -12.39 19.29 -14.38
N ARG A 5 -12.54 18.29 -15.23
CA ARG A 5 -13.04 16.94 -14.85
C ARG A 5 -11.91 15.96 -14.59
N VAL A 6 -11.90 15.35 -13.43
CA VAL A 6 -10.92 14.35 -13.03
C VAL A 6 -11.61 13.04 -12.64
N LEU A 7 -11.25 11.94 -13.32
CA LEU A 7 -11.62 10.58 -12.94
C LEU A 7 -10.57 9.99 -12.01
N ILE A 8 -10.98 9.42 -10.88
CA ILE A 8 -10.13 8.65 -9.99
C ILE A 8 -10.60 7.21 -10.01
N VAL A 9 -9.75 6.27 -10.42
CA VAL A 9 -10.07 4.85 -10.49
C VAL A 9 -9.53 4.13 -9.26
N GLY A 10 -10.42 3.78 -8.34
CA GLY A 10 -10.15 3.15 -7.07
C GLY A 10 -10.45 4.05 -5.87
N GLY A 11 -11.45 3.68 -5.08
CA GLY A 11 -11.94 4.42 -3.91
C GLY A 11 -11.33 3.96 -2.59
N GLY A 12 -10.13 3.38 -2.60
CA GLY A 12 -9.36 3.12 -1.37
C GLY A 12 -8.64 4.37 -0.87
N ALA A 13 -7.72 4.21 0.10
CA ALA A 13 -7.00 5.32 0.73
C ALA A 13 -6.38 6.32 -0.27
N ALA A 14 -5.72 5.83 -1.32
CA ALA A 14 -5.08 6.69 -2.31
C ALA A 14 -6.10 7.55 -3.09
N GLY A 15 -7.22 6.93 -3.51
CA GLY A 15 -8.27 7.66 -4.24
C GLY A 15 -9.00 8.66 -3.37
N VAL A 16 -9.31 8.32 -2.11
CA VAL A 16 -9.96 9.22 -1.15
C VAL A 16 -9.06 10.42 -0.84
N LEU A 17 -7.78 10.17 -0.52
CA LEU A 17 -6.84 11.26 -0.21
C LEU A 17 -6.65 12.20 -1.41
N LEU A 18 -6.60 11.66 -2.63
CA LEU A 18 -6.53 12.49 -3.83
C LEU A 18 -7.82 13.30 -4.07
N ALA A 19 -9.00 12.68 -3.88
CA ALA A 19 -10.27 13.38 -4.05
C ALA A 19 -10.37 14.57 -3.08
N VAL A 20 -10.01 14.36 -1.81
CA VAL A 20 -9.97 15.43 -0.80
C VAL A 20 -8.96 16.51 -1.19
N ALA A 21 -7.74 16.14 -1.58
CA ALA A 21 -6.70 17.09 -1.97
C ALA A 21 -7.11 17.94 -3.20
N LEU A 22 -7.82 17.36 -4.18
CA LEU A 22 -8.34 18.11 -5.34
C LEU A 22 -9.40 19.14 -4.92
N LEU A 23 -10.31 18.78 -4.02
CA LEU A 23 -11.31 19.69 -3.50
C LEU A 23 -10.68 20.79 -2.64
N GLU A 24 -9.69 20.47 -1.81
CA GLU A 24 -8.93 21.45 -1.03
C GLU A 24 -8.15 22.42 -1.96
N ALA A 25 -7.56 21.92 -3.03
CA ALA A 25 -6.89 22.76 -4.02
C ALA A 25 -7.88 23.69 -4.75
N ALA A 26 -9.08 23.22 -5.08
CA ALA A 26 -10.13 24.01 -5.70
C ALA A 26 -10.75 25.04 -4.74
N ALA A 27 -10.64 24.85 -3.42
CA ALA A 27 -11.09 25.82 -2.41
C ALA A 27 -10.13 27.02 -2.26
N ALA A 28 -8.92 26.96 -2.83
CA ALA A 28 -7.97 28.05 -2.77
C ALA A 28 -8.47 29.29 -3.53
N ALA A 29 -8.16 30.47 -3.04
CA ALA A 29 -8.61 31.71 -3.66
C ALA A 29 -8.11 31.85 -5.11
N GLY A 30 -9.04 31.99 -6.05
CA GLY A 30 -8.76 32.10 -7.49
C GLY A 30 -8.49 30.76 -8.19
N ALA A 31 -8.71 29.63 -7.54
CA ALA A 31 -8.63 28.32 -8.18
C ALA A 31 -9.84 28.06 -9.10
N ASP A 32 -9.63 27.28 -10.15
CA ASP A 32 -10.71 26.82 -11.01
C ASP A 32 -11.51 25.69 -10.34
N PRO A 33 -12.84 25.61 -10.59
CA PRO A 33 -13.66 24.51 -10.10
C PRO A 33 -13.23 23.16 -10.67
N VAL A 34 -13.38 22.10 -9.86
CA VAL A 34 -13.08 20.72 -10.24
C VAL A 34 -14.29 19.80 -10.10
N ALA A 35 -14.55 18.97 -11.12
CA ALA A 35 -15.49 17.86 -11.03
C ALA A 35 -14.74 16.54 -10.82
N VAL A 36 -14.87 15.96 -9.64
CA VAL A 36 -14.22 14.70 -9.28
C VAL A 36 -15.21 13.55 -9.39
N SER A 37 -14.93 12.56 -10.22
CA SER A 37 -15.66 11.28 -10.26
C SER A 37 -14.78 10.18 -9.71
N LEU A 38 -15.10 9.68 -8.51
CA LEU A 38 -14.39 8.59 -7.83
C LEU A 38 -15.06 7.25 -8.13
N VAL A 39 -14.40 6.40 -8.92
CA VAL A 39 -14.92 5.11 -9.36
C VAL A 39 -14.46 4.00 -8.42
N GLU A 40 -15.38 3.26 -7.82
CA GLU A 40 -15.08 2.13 -6.93
C GLU A 40 -15.98 0.93 -7.21
N ARG A 41 -15.35 -0.26 -7.33
CA ARG A 41 -16.06 -1.53 -7.57
C ARG A 41 -16.66 -2.15 -6.31
N ARG A 42 -16.12 -1.83 -5.14
CA ARG A 42 -16.56 -2.36 -3.85
C ARG A 42 -17.76 -1.60 -3.32
N ALA A 43 -18.48 -2.24 -2.38
CA ALA A 43 -19.63 -1.62 -1.74
C ALA A 43 -19.30 -0.35 -0.96
N GLU A 44 -18.12 -0.24 -0.40
CA GLU A 44 -17.68 0.88 0.45
C GLU A 44 -16.51 1.61 -0.17
N VAL A 45 -16.51 2.93 -0.04
CA VAL A 45 -15.40 3.82 -0.39
C VAL A 45 -14.67 4.21 0.89
N GLY A 46 -13.36 4.27 0.83
CA GLY A 46 -12.49 4.58 1.96
C GLY A 46 -11.59 3.40 2.35
N PRO A 47 -12.15 2.28 2.87
CA PRO A 47 -11.34 1.18 3.39
C PRO A 47 -10.40 0.54 2.36
N GLY A 48 -10.84 0.40 1.12
CA GLY A 48 -10.09 -0.36 0.11
C GLY A 48 -9.76 -1.76 0.62
N LEU A 49 -8.66 -2.37 0.13
CA LEU A 49 -8.21 -3.68 0.63
C LEU A 49 -7.50 -3.56 1.99
N ALA A 50 -6.73 -2.51 2.20
CA ALA A 50 -5.82 -2.41 3.34
C ALA A 50 -6.54 -2.21 4.69
N TYR A 51 -7.71 -1.58 4.69
CA TYR A 51 -8.44 -1.17 5.90
C TYR A 51 -9.83 -1.77 6.03
N SER A 52 -10.23 -2.69 5.11
CA SER A 52 -11.54 -3.36 5.13
C SER A 52 -11.64 -4.55 6.09
N THR A 53 -10.58 -4.86 6.83
CA THR A 53 -10.60 -5.96 7.80
C THR A 53 -11.63 -5.72 8.90
N THR A 54 -12.40 -6.75 9.24
CA THR A 54 -13.35 -6.73 10.37
C THR A 54 -12.67 -7.04 11.72
N SER A 55 -11.39 -7.46 11.67
CA SER A 55 -10.65 -7.86 12.85
C SER A 55 -10.15 -6.67 13.66
N SER A 56 -10.55 -6.58 14.93
CA SER A 56 -9.97 -5.63 15.89
C SER A 56 -8.51 -5.94 16.26
N GLN A 57 -8.02 -7.14 15.93
CA GLN A 57 -6.63 -7.55 16.22
C GLN A 57 -5.65 -7.09 15.14
N HIS A 58 -6.13 -6.73 13.96
CA HIS A 58 -5.30 -6.17 12.90
C HIS A 58 -5.05 -4.69 13.18
N LEU A 59 -3.93 -4.41 13.83
CA LEU A 59 -3.54 -3.05 14.15
C LEU A 59 -2.83 -2.38 12.96
N LEU A 60 -2.89 -1.05 12.94
CA LEU A 60 -2.00 -0.26 12.09
C LEU A 60 -0.54 -0.57 12.45
N ASN A 61 0.34 -0.54 11.47
CA ASN A 61 1.79 -0.68 11.65
C ASN A 61 2.52 0.66 11.76
N ASN A 62 1.76 1.76 11.80
CA ASN A 62 2.19 3.11 12.18
C ASN A 62 1.32 3.58 13.35
N THR A 63 1.84 4.52 14.13
CA THR A 63 1.06 5.15 15.20
C THR A 63 -0.01 6.08 14.65
N ALA A 64 -1.08 6.30 15.41
CA ALA A 64 -2.22 7.12 15.00
C ALA A 64 -1.82 8.55 14.58
N GLY A 65 -0.85 9.16 15.27
CA GLY A 65 -0.33 10.49 14.94
C GLY A 65 0.38 10.59 13.59
N CYS A 66 0.77 9.43 12.99
CA CYS A 66 1.35 9.39 11.65
C CYS A 66 0.32 9.18 10.54
N MET A 67 -0.97 9.05 10.89
CA MET A 67 -2.01 8.55 9.97
C MET A 67 -3.03 9.61 9.54
N SER A 68 -2.78 10.91 9.81
CA SER A 68 -3.67 11.96 9.32
C SER A 68 -3.83 11.89 7.79
N GLY A 69 -5.06 11.98 7.31
CA GLY A 69 -5.39 12.10 5.87
C GLY A 69 -5.38 13.54 5.36
N VAL A 70 -5.25 14.54 6.25
CA VAL A 70 -5.28 15.96 5.92
C VAL A 70 -3.89 16.54 6.01
N SER A 71 -3.44 17.21 4.96
CA SER A 71 -2.17 17.92 4.93
C SER A 71 -2.23 19.18 5.79
N GLY A 72 -1.14 19.44 6.53
CA GLY A 72 -1.09 20.57 7.46
C GLY A 72 -1.80 20.35 8.80
N ASP A 73 -2.52 19.24 8.97
CA ASP A 73 -3.22 18.88 10.21
C ASP A 73 -2.82 17.46 10.68
N PRO A 74 -1.66 17.29 11.32
CA PRO A 74 -1.14 15.99 11.72
C PRO A 74 -2.03 15.28 12.75
N ASP A 75 -2.81 16.00 13.54
CA ASP A 75 -3.64 15.45 14.61
C ASP A 75 -5.08 15.12 14.16
N HIS A 76 -5.42 15.32 12.88
CA HIS A 76 -6.78 15.15 12.38
C HIS A 76 -7.36 13.75 12.67
N PHE A 77 -6.59 12.70 12.40
CA PHE A 77 -7.03 11.32 12.69
C PHE A 77 -7.19 11.06 14.19
N VAL A 78 -6.28 11.56 15.03
CA VAL A 78 -6.35 11.41 16.49
C VAL A 78 -7.58 12.12 17.05
N ARG A 79 -7.89 13.32 16.57
CA ARG A 79 -9.12 14.04 16.96
C ARG A 79 -10.38 13.30 16.52
N TRP A 80 -10.36 12.73 15.29
CA TRP A 80 -11.47 11.91 14.80
C TRP A 80 -11.69 10.68 15.69
N LEU A 81 -10.63 9.96 16.10
CA LEU A 81 -10.71 8.83 17.02
C LEU A 81 -11.40 9.23 18.34
N ARG A 82 -10.94 10.31 18.94
CA ARG A 82 -11.51 10.83 20.19
C ARG A 82 -12.98 11.24 20.05
N ALA A 83 -13.32 11.90 18.93
CA ALA A 83 -14.71 12.29 18.64
C ALA A 83 -15.65 11.07 18.47
N ARG A 84 -15.11 9.91 18.08
CA ARG A 84 -15.82 8.61 18.01
C ARG A 84 -15.82 7.84 19.34
N GLY A 85 -15.29 8.41 20.42
CA GLY A 85 -15.24 7.78 21.74
C GLY A 85 -14.10 6.77 21.91
N HIS A 86 -13.12 6.75 20.98
CA HIS A 86 -11.93 5.92 21.14
C HIS A 86 -10.90 6.67 21.99
N ASP A 87 -10.51 6.06 23.13
CA ASP A 87 -9.42 6.56 23.97
C ASP A 87 -8.08 6.20 23.31
N ALA A 88 -7.58 7.12 22.47
CA ALA A 88 -6.34 6.91 21.70
C ALA A 88 -5.54 8.20 21.62
N ASP A 89 -4.23 8.04 21.75
CA ASP A 89 -3.23 9.07 21.58
C ASP A 89 -2.43 8.91 20.26
N GLY A 90 -1.64 9.93 19.92
CA GLY A 90 -0.84 9.93 18.71
C GLY A 90 0.17 8.79 18.62
N ASP A 91 0.64 8.26 19.76
CA ASP A 91 1.61 7.17 19.86
C ASP A 91 0.97 5.78 19.84
N ASP A 92 -0.35 5.68 19.83
CA ASP A 92 -1.07 4.40 19.88
C ASP A 92 -1.14 3.71 18.52
N TYR A 93 -1.13 2.37 18.57
CA TYR A 93 -1.41 1.49 17.44
C TYR A 93 -2.85 1.02 17.53
N VAL A 94 -3.70 1.60 16.70
CA VAL A 94 -5.15 1.36 16.72
C VAL A 94 -5.59 0.32 15.67
N PRO A 95 -6.79 -0.28 15.83
CA PRO A 95 -7.36 -1.20 14.84
C PRO A 95 -7.42 -0.58 13.45
N ARG A 96 -6.95 -1.35 12.46
CA ARG A 96 -6.83 -0.91 11.06
C ARG A 96 -8.18 -0.51 10.46
N ARG A 97 -9.28 -1.17 10.87
CA ARG A 97 -10.64 -0.83 10.44
C ARG A 97 -11.04 0.60 10.79
N TRP A 98 -10.60 1.13 11.96
CA TRP A 98 -10.93 2.51 12.33
C TRP A 98 -10.34 3.53 11.36
N TYR A 99 -9.22 3.19 10.72
CA TYR A 99 -8.70 4.03 9.65
C TYR A 99 -9.54 3.93 8.38
N GLY A 100 -10.12 2.77 8.09
CA GLY A 100 -11.11 2.61 7.01
C GLY A 100 -12.35 3.49 7.23
N ASP A 101 -12.92 3.43 8.44
CA ASP A 101 -14.06 4.27 8.85
C ASP A 101 -13.72 5.76 8.76
N TYR A 102 -12.50 6.14 9.20
CA TYR A 102 -11.99 7.50 9.09
C TYR A 102 -11.93 8.00 7.64
N LEU A 103 -11.43 7.18 6.71
CA LEU A 103 -11.36 7.57 5.29
C LEU A 103 -12.75 7.75 4.67
N THR A 104 -13.72 6.92 5.06
CA THR A 104 -15.12 7.06 4.64
C THR A 104 -15.71 8.38 5.13
N ASP A 105 -15.51 8.70 6.41
CA ASP A 105 -15.99 9.95 7.01
C ASP A 105 -15.25 11.17 6.44
N LEU A 106 -13.93 11.06 6.20
CA LEU A 106 -13.12 12.13 5.62
C LEU A 106 -13.67 12.53 4.24
N LEU A 107 -14.00 11.56 3.40
CA LEU A 107 -14.58 11.83 2.09
C LEU A 107 -15.99 12.42 2.21
N ALA A 108 -16.82 11.87 3.10
CA ALA A 108 -18.19 12.35 3.31
C ALA A 108 -18.26 13.76 3.89
N ALA A 109 -17.27 14.15 4.69
CA ALA A 109 -17.15 15.48 5.28
C ALA A 109 -16.35 16.47 4.43
N ALA A 110 -15.83 16.04 3.27
CA ALA A 110 -15.04 16.91 2.40
C ALA A 110 -15.86 18.12 1.95
N HIS A 111 -15.30 19.32 2.12
CA HIS A 111 -15.90 20.54 1.61
C HIS A 111 -15.83 20.53 0.09
N VAL A 112 -16.98 20.68 -0.58
CA VAL A 112 -17.06 20.84 -2.02
C VAL A 112 -17.22 22.33 -2.32
N PRO A 113 -16.20 22.99 -2.90
CA PRO A 113 -16.26 24.42 -3.22
C PRO A 113 -17.34 24.75 -4.25
N ASP A 114 -17.81 26.00 -4.26
CA ASP A 114 -18.78 26.47 -5.25
C ASP A 114 -18.31 26.23 -6.68
N GLY A 115 -19.19 25.65 -7.50
CA GLY A 115 -18.91 25.28 -8.88
C GLY A 115 -18.12 23.97 -9.05
N SER A 116 -17.65 23.35 -7.96
CA SER A 116 -17.03 22.02 -7.96
C SER A 116 -18.05 20.92 -7.67
N SER A 117 -17.67 19.68 -7.97
CA SER A 117 -18.51 18.51 -7.66
C SER A 117 -17.69 17.29 -7.25
N LEU A 118 -18.28 16.43 -6.43
CA LEU A 118 -17.75 15.12 -6.07
C LEU A 118 -18.84 14.05 -6.27
N GLU A 119 -18.58 13.12 -7.15
CA GLU A 119 -19.46 11.98 -7.40
C GLU A 119 -18.74 10.66 -7.11
N VAL A 120 -19.38 9.77 -6.36
CA VAL A 120 -18.94 8.37 -6.21
C VAL A 120 -19.68 7.51 -7.20
N VAL A 121 -18.96 6.95 -8.17
CA VAL A 121 -19.51 6.08 -9.21
C VAL A 121 -19.21 4.62 -8.87
N ARG A 122 -20.27 3.84 -8.63
CA ARG A 122 -20.16 2.39 -8.45
C ARG A 122 -19.96 1.71 -9.77
N GLY A 123 -18.88 0.92 -9.88
CA GLY A 123 -18.61 0.13 -11.06
C GLY A 123 -17.16 -0.35 -11.11
N GLU A 124 -16.93 -1.41 -11.87
CA GLU A 124 -15.59 -1.89 -12.16
C GLU A 124 -15.10 -1.24 -13.45
N ALA A 125 -14.00 -0.50 -13.36
CA ALA A 125 -13.31 0.06 -14.52
C ALA A 125 -12.64 -1.07 -15.31
N ILE A 126 -13.00 -1.21 -16.58
CA ILE A 126 -12.50 -2.30 -17.43
C ILE A 126 -11.64 -1.83 -18.58
N ASP A 127 -11.78 -0.57 -19.00
CA ASP A 127 -10.98 0.03 -20.06
C ASP A 127 -10.88 1.54 -19.91
N LEU A 128 -9.76 2.13 -20.35
CA LEU A 128 -9.53 3.57 -20.38
C LEU A 128 -8.82 3.94 -21.69
N VAL A 129 -9.41 4.85 -22.42
CA VAL A 129 -8.87 5.36 -23.69
C VAL A 129 -8.61 6.86 -23.57
N GLU A 130 -7.43 7.29 -24.00
CA GLU A 130 -7.01 8.68 -24.10
C GLU A 130 -7.12 9.15 -25.55
N ASP A 131 -7.70 10.32 -25.78
CA ASP A 131 -7.78 10.99 -27.08
C ASP A 131 -7.50 12.50 -26.93
N ALA A 132 -7.56 13.22 -28.05
CA ALA A 132 -7.33 14.68 -28.06
C ALA A 132 -8.36 15.47 -27.21
N ALA A 133 -9.56 14.90 -26.99
CA ALA A 133 -10.63 15.56 -26.25
C ALA A 133 -10.61 15.22 -24.74
N GLY A 134 -9.85 14.22 -24.30
CA GLY A 134 -9.80 13.79 -22.90
C GLY A 134 -9.57 12.31 -22.73
N VAL A 135 -10.18 11.77 -21.68
CA VAL A 135 -10.18 10.34 -21.37
C VAL A 135 -11.60 9.80 -21.33
N THR A 136 -11.77 8.58 -21.79
CA THR A 136 -13.04 7.83 -21.69
C THR A 136 -12.79 6.54 -20.93
N LEU A 137 -13.46 6.38 -19.79
CA LEU A 137 -13.43 5.19 -18.94
C LEU A 137 -14.66 4.35 -19.23
N ALA A 138 -14.47 3.05 -19.54
CA ALA A 138 -15.54 2.08 -19.67
C ALA A 138 -15.68 1.28 -18.37
N LEU A 139 -16.93 1.07 -17.94
CA LEU A 139 -17.30 0.25 -16.80
C LEU A 139 -17.84 -1.11 -17.26
N GLY A 140 -17.68 -2.13 -16.42
CA GLY A 140 -18.12 -3.50 -16.70
C GLY A 140 -19.64 -3.67 -16.88
N ASP A 141 -20.44 -2.70 -16.46
CA ASP A 141 -21.90 -2.65 -16.66
C ASP A 141 -22.33 -1.94 -17.94
N GLY A 142 -21.39 -1.54 -18.79
CA GLY A 142 -21.61 -0.89 -20.08
C GLY A 142 -21.69 0.64 -20.04
N ARG A 143 -21.67 1.27 -18.85
CA ARG A 143 -21.57 2.73 -18.74
C ARG A 143 -20.19 3.22 -19.17
N THR A 144 -20.14 4.47 -19.62
CA THR A 144 -18.89 5.19 -19.91
C THR A 144 -18.87 6.53 -19.21
N LEU A 145 -17.69 6.93 -18.74
CA LEU A 145 -17.46 8.22 -18.12
C LEU A 145 -16.40 9.00 -18.92
N ARG A 146 -16.59 10.30 -19.08
CA ARG A 146 -15.62 11.17 -19.77
C ARG A 146 -15.09 12.22 -18.83
N ALA A 147 -13.78 12.49 -18.92
CA ALA A 147 -13.10 13.53 -18.18
C ALA A 147 -11.92 14.10 -18.97
N ASP A 148 -11.34 15.16 -18.45
CA ASP A 148 -10.11 15.72 -19.02
C ASP A 148 -8.89 14.87 -18.65
N ARG A 149 -8.91 14.28 -17.44
CA ARG A 149 -7.80 13.46 -16.91
C ARG A 149 -8.29 12.31 -16.04
N ALA A 150 -7.45 11.29 -15.91
CA ALA A 150 -7.71 10.13 -15.06
C ALA A 150 -6.50 9.81 -14.18
N VAL A 151 -6.76 9.33 -12.96
CA VAL A 151 -5.73 8.85 -12.03
C VAL A 151 -6.02 7.42 -11.62
N LEU A 152 -5.07 6.53 -11.85
CA LEU A 152 -5.14 5.12 -11.46
C LEU A 152 -4.69 4.95 -10.00
N ALA A 153 -5.65 4.87 -9.08
CA ALA A 153 -5.46 4.58 -7.66
C ALA A 153 -5.90 3.15 -7.33
N VAL A 154 -5.57 2.20 -8.19
CA VAL A 154 -6.11 0.82 -8.23
C VAL A 154 -5.74 -0.07 -7.04
N GLY A 155 -4.84 0.40 -6.17
CA GLY A 155 -4.45 -0.31 -4.95
C GLY A 155 -3.60 -1.55 -5.20
N ASN A 156 -3.59 -2.46 -4.23
CA ASN A 156 -2.79 -3.68 -4.26
C ASN A 156 -3.53 -4.80 -4.99
N PRO A 157 -2.92 -5.44 -6.00
CA PRO A 157 -3.42 -6.67 -6.60
C PRO A 157 -3.46 -7.83 -5.58
N PRO A 158 -4.25 -8.88 -5.84
CA PRO A 158 -4.14 -10.12 -5.07
C PRO A 158 -2.75 -10.75 -5.23
N PRO A 159 -2.35 -11.67 -4.35
CA PRO A 159 -1.12 -12.43 -4.53
C PRO A 159 -1.12 -13.25 -5.82
N HIS A 160 0.06 -13.56 -6.36
CA HIS A 160 0.16 -14.54 -7.46
C HIS A 160 -0.50 -15.86 -7.07
N ARG A 161 -1.36 -16.40 -7.93
CA ARG A 161 -1.97 -17.71 -7.69
C ARG A 161 -0.89 -18.78 -7.59
N ARG A 162 -1.04 -19.64 -6.61
CA ARG A 162 -0.17 -20.80 -6.36
C ARG A 162 -0.99 -22.07 -6.49
N THR A 163 -0.35 -23.08 -7.01
CA THR A 163 -0.81 -24.48 -6.95
C THR A 163 0.24 -25.28 -6.19
N THR A 164 -0.18 -26.28 -5.46
CA THR A 164 0.72 -27.15 -4.69
C THR A 164 0.04 -28.49 -4.45
N ASP A 165 0.83 -29.53 -4.29
CA ASP A 165 0.44 -30.87 -3.85
C ASP A 165 0.61 -31.09 -2.34
N LEU A 166 0.91 -30.01 -1.60
CA LEU A 166 1.15 -30.08 -0.15
C LEU A 166 -0.14 -30.09 0.69
N ALA A 167 -1.29 -29.74 0.10
CA ALA A 167 -2.59 -29.73 0.77
C ALA A 167 -3.73 -29.82 -0.24
N ASP A 168 -4.90 -30.29 0.23
CA ASP A 168 -6.11 -30.38 -0.58
C ASP A 168 -6.73 -29.00 -0.87
N VAL A 169 -6.55 -28.06 0.04
CA VAL A 169 -7.12 -26.71 -0.07
C VAL A 169 -6.03 -25.65 -0.14
N VAL A 170 -6.09 -24.81 -1.18
CA VAL A 170 -5.18 -23.66 -1.36
C VAL A 170 -5.96 -22.35 -1.33
N VAL A 171 -5.78 -21.56 -0.29
CA VAL A 171 -6.29 -20.20 -0.14
C VAL A 171 -5.31 -19.24 -0.79
N ASN A 172 -5.59 -18.81 -2.01
CA ASN A 172 -4.70 -17.93 -2.77
C ASN A 172 -4.80 -16.45 -2.39
N ASP A 173 -5.98 -16.00 -1.96
CA ASP A 173 -6.21 -14.65 -1.45
C ASP A 173 -6.82 -14.72 -0.05
N PRO A 174 -6.03 -14.53 1.01
CA PRO A 174 -6.53 -14.58 2.37
C PRO A 174 -7.43 -13.40 2.76
N TRP A 175 -7.52 -12.39 1.89
CA TRP A 175 -8.35 -11.20 2.07
C TRP A 175 -9.69 -11.28 1.35
N ALA A 176 -9.90 -12.33 0.55
CA ALA A 176 -11.21 -12.57 -0.05
C ALA A 176 -12.26 -12.86 1.06
N PRO A 177 -13.52 -12.48 0.85
CA PRO A 177 -14.59 -12.83 1.80
C PRO A 177 -14.57 -14.32 2.13
N ASP A 178 -14.74 -14.66 3.39
CA ASP A 178 -14.87 -16.03 3.93
C ASP A 178 -13.70 -16.98 3.59
N ALA A 179 -12.60 -16.44 3.08
CA ALA A 179 -11.46 -17.25 2.59
C ALA A 179 -10.82 -18.15 3.65
N LEU A 180 -10.94 -17.79 4.92
CA LEU A 180 -10.36 -18.52 6.05
C LEU A 180 -11.38 -19.33 6.88
N ASP A 181 -12.67 -19.24 6.55
CA ASP A 181 -13.75 -19.81 7.39
C ASP A 181 -13.72 -21.34 7.48
N GLY A 182 -13.17 -22.02 6.45
CA GLY A 182 -13.01 -23.47 6.44
C GLY A 182 -11.85 -23.99 7.32
N ILE A 183 -11.06 -23.10 7.93
CA ILE A 183 -9.87 -23.48 8.72
C ILE A 183 -10.23 -23.49 10.20
N GLY A 184 -10.36 -24.69 10.74
CA GLY A 184 -10.71 -24.93 12.15
C GLY A 184 -9.58 -25.51 13.00
N PRO A 185 -9.82 -25.78 14.30
CA PRO A 185 -8.80 -26.25 15.25
C PRO A 185 -8.10 -27.55 14.85
N ALA A 186 -8.79 -28.44 14.12
CA ALA A 186 -8.20 -29.70 13.63
C ALA A 186 -7.33 -29.52 12.39
N SER A 187 -7.31 -28.33 11.80
CA SER A 187 -6.53 -28.04 10.59
C SER A 187 -5.04 -27.96 10.88
N ARG A 188 -4.25 -28.39 9.90
CA ARG A 188 -2.79 -28.19 9.84
C ARG A 188 -2.51 -27.24 8.68
N VAL A 189 -2.07 -26.03 8.99
CA VAL A 189 -2.02 -24.92 8.03
C VAL A 189 -0.58 -24.56 7.67
N LEU A 190 -0.26 -24.56 6.38
CA LEU A 190 0.98 -23.96 5.88
C LEU A 190 0.70 -22.52 5.44
N LEU A 191 1.36 -21.56 6.08
CA LEU A 191 1.36 -20.14 5.71
C LEU A 191 2.58 -19.87 4.83
N VAL A 192 2.38 -19.60 3.55
CA VAL A 192 3.48 -19.34 2.61
C VAL A 192 3.83 -17.85 2.61
N GLY A 193 4.97 -17.53 3.21
CA GLY A 193 5.40 -16.15 3.51
C GLY A 193 5.43 -15.91 5.01
N THR A 194 6.32 -14.99 5.45
CA THR A 194 6.52 -14.65 6.87
C THR A 194 6.46 -13.14 7.11
N GLY A 195 5.74 -12.40 6.24
CA GLY A 195 5.51 -10.95 6.34
C GLY A 195 4.30 -10.59 7.19
N LEU A 196 3.90 -9.32 7.16
CA LEU A 196 2.74 -8.82 7.92
C LEU A 196 1.43 -9.52 7.53
N THR A 197 1.25 -9.94 6.28
CA THR A 197 0.09 -10.73 5.85
C THR A 197 0.00 -12.05 6.64
N MET A 198 1.13 -12.76 6.79
CA MET A 198 1.18 -14.00 7.59
C MET A 198 0.84 -13.71 9.05
N VAL A 199 1.34 -12.61 9.61
CA VAL A 199 1.04 -12.21 10.98
C VAL A 199 -0.46 -11.99 11.18
N ASP A 200 -1.11 -11.23 10.31
CA ASP A 200 -2.54 -10.97 10.36
C ASP A 200 -3.37 -12.26 10.20
N VAL A 201 -3.01 -13.13 9.26
CA VAL A 201 -3.66 -14.43 9.05
C VAL A 201 -3.51 -15.33 10.28
N ALA A 202 -2.29 -15.44 10.83
CA ALA A 202 -2.05 -16.25 12.04
C ALA A 202 -2.89 -15.76 13.23
N LEU A 203 -2.97 -14.45 13.44
CA LEU A 203 -3.82 -13.86 14.49
C LEU A 203 -5.32 -14.06 14.22
N THR A 204 -5.72 -14.07 12.95
CA THR A 204 -7.12 -14.38 12.58
C THR A 204 -7.47 -15.83 12.90
N LEU A 205 -6.63 -16.77 12.51
CA LEU A 205 -6.84 -18.20 12.73
C LEU A 205 -6.73 -18.60 14.22
N ALA A 206 -5.99 -17.81 15.00
CA ALA A 206 -5.83 -18.02 16.44
C ALA A 206 -6.93 -17.35 17.29
N ARG A 207 -8.03 -16.89 16.68
CA ARG A 207 -9.18 -16.38 17.42
C ARG A 207 -10.01 -17.52 17.98
N GLY A 208 -10.38 -17.42 19.22
CA GLY A 208 -11.20 -18.44 19.86
C GLY A 208 -10.42 -19.32 20.84
N GLU A 209 -11.10 -20.34 21.37
CA GLU A 209 -10.55 -21.20 22.43
C GLU A 209 -9.51 -22.19 21.93
N ALA A 210 -9.54 -22.56 20.65
CA ALA A 210 -8.59 -23.48 20.03
C ALA A 210 -8.17 -22.99 18.64
N ALA A 211 -6.86 -22.91 18.44
CA ALA A 211 -6.25 -22.52 17.18
C ALA A 211 -5.75 -23.72 16.39
N PRO A 212 -5.73 -23.68 15.03
CA PRO A 212 -5.07 -24.69 14.22
C PRO A 212 -3.55 -24.70 14.46
N VAL A 213 -2.91 -25.83 14.15
CA VAL A 213 -1.44 -25.89 14.11
C VAL A 213 -0.95 -25.23 12.83
N MET A 214 -0.11 -24.21 12.96
CA MET A 214 0.36 -23.39 11.84
C MET A 214 1.87 -23.53 11.65
N THR A 215 2.29 -23.70 10.40
CA THR A 215 3.70 -23.59 9.99
C THR A 215 3.84 -22.45 8.98
N ALA A 216 4.60 -21.41 9.31
CA ALA A 216 4.89 -20.31 8.40
C ALA A 216 6.27 -20.54 7.75
N ALA A 217 6.33 -20.57 6.43
CA ALA A 217 7.55 -20.81 5.70
C ALA A 217 7.85 -19.72 4.65
N SER A 218 9.13 -19.30 4.60
CA SER A 218 9.64 -18.42 3.57
C SER A 218 11.10 -18.73 3.26
N ARG A 219 11.65 -18.10 2.20
CA ARG A 219 13.07 -18.34 1.81
C ARG A 219 14.07 -18.13 2.95
N HIS A 220 13.80 -17.22 3.87
CA HIS A 220 14.73 -16.80 4.93
C HIS A 220 14.17 -16.93 6.34
N GLY A 221 12.92 -17.33 6.52
CA GLY A 221 12.27 -17.42 7.84
C GLY A 221 12.21 -16.10 8.62
N LEU A 222 12.44 -14.96 7.95
CA LEU A 222 12.50 -13.64 8.61
C LEU A 222 11.12 -13.13 8.95
N LEU A 223 10.92 -12.73 10.21
CA LEU A 223 9.72 -12.04 10.69
C LEU A 223 9.93 -10.52 10.70
N PRO A 224 8.87 -9.72 10.49
CA PRO A 224 8.93 -8.29 10.75
C PRO A 224 9.38 -7.99 12.18
N HIS A 225 10.25 -7.01 12.37
CA HIS A 225 10.62 -6.57 13.71
C HIS A 225 9.44 -5.91 14.43
N ARG A 226 9.52 -5.83 15.76
CA ARG A 226 8.55 -5.06 16.54
C ARG A 226 8.94 -3.59 16.64
N HIS A 227 7.96 -2.69 16.69
CA HIS A 227 8.16 -1.33 17.17
C HIS A 227 8.51 -1.31 18.67
N ARG A 228 9.12 -0.24 19.12
CA ARG A 228 9.23 0.01 20.56
C ARG A 228 7.88 0.49 21.10
N ARG A 229 7.60 0.22 22.39
CA ARG A 229 6.40 0.76 23.07
C ARG A 229 6.48 2.27 23.21
N VAL A 230 7.67 2.78 23.45
CA VAL A 230 7.96 4.22 23.45
C VAL A 230 8.54 4.57 22.07
N PRO A 231 8.00 5.58 21.38
CA PRO A 231 8.49 6.00 20.08
C PRO A 231 9.97 6.35 20.08
N VAL A 232 10.67 5.91 19.05
CA VAL A 232 12.09 6.21 18.87
C VAL A 232 12.23 7.45 18.02
N ARG A 233 13.03 8.42 18.47
CA ARG A 233 13.29 9.64 17.68
C ARG A 233 14.09 9.29 16.42
N PRO A 234 13.66 9.79 15.24
CA PRO A 234 14.41 9.63 14.00
C PRO A 234 15.81 10.26 14.11
N HIS A 235 16.83 9.52 13.65
CA HIS A 235 18.20 10.00 13.54
C HIS A 235 18.52 10.34 12.08
N PRO A 236 18.91 11.59 11.75
CA PRO A 236 19.29 11.94 10.41
C PRO A 236 20.50 11.10 9.93
N VAL A 237 20.39 10.54 8.74
CA VAL A 237 21.49 9.83 8.07
C VAL A 237 22.04 10.72 6.95
N GLY A 238 23.30 11.09 7.07
CA GLY A 238 23.99 11.87 6.03
C GLY A 238 24.22 11.00 4.79
N LEU A 239 23.37 11.17 3.77
CA LEU A 239 23.47 10.47 2.50
C LEU A 239 23.74 11.47 1.38
N PRO A 240 24.71 11.21 0.48
CA PRO A 240 24.94 12.04 -0.71
C PRO A 240 23.76 11.92 -1.69
N ALA A 241 23.67 12.86 -2.65
CA ALA A 241 22.64 12.85 -3.68
C ALA A 241 22.79 11.65 -4.63
N ALA A 242 24.02 11.25 -4.93
CA ALA A 242 24.31 10.06 -5.71
C ALA A 242 25.03 9.04 -4.82
N VAL A 243 24.60 7.80 -4.84
CA VAL A 243 25.15 6.73 -4.02
C VAL A 243 24.98 5.39 -4.71
N THR A 244 25.99 4.51 -4.64
CA THR A 244 25.84 3.11 -5.04
C THR A 244 25.20 2.29 -3.92
N LEU A 245 24.60 1.15 -4.24
CA LEU A 245 24.04 0.28 -3.21
C LEU A 245 25.06 -0.17 -2.15
N PRO A 246 26.30 -0.56 -2.48
CA PRO A 246 27.32 -0.87 -1.47
C PRO A 246 27.63 0.29 -0.54
N ASP A 247 27.80 1.52 -1.07
CA ASP A 247 28.06 2.71 -0.27
C ASP A 247 26.90 3.06 0.64
N LEU A 248 25.67 2.97 0.12
CA LEU A 248 24.43 3.16 0.90
C LEU A 248 24.41 2.20 2.09
N LEU A 249 24.63 0.91 1.85
CA LEU A 249 24.62 -0.11 2.90
C LEU A 249 25.74 0.12 3.93
N ALA A 250 26.94 0.50 3.49
CA ALA A 250 28.04 0.82 4.39
C ALA A 250 27.71 2.03 5.29
N ARG A 251 27.13 3.09 4.73
CA ARG A 251 26.72 4.30 5.47
C ARG A 251 25.61 4.01 6.48
N VAL A 252 24.59 3.25 6.09
CA VAL A 252 23.49 2.86 6.98
C VAL A 252 24.01 2.01 8.13
N ARG A 253 24.83 0.98 7.85
CA ARG A 253 25.48 0.17 8.91
C ARG A 253 26.35 1.02 9.85
N GLY A 254 27.13 1.94 9.29
CA GLY A 254 27.93 2.87 10.08
C GLY A 254 27.07 3.81 10.94
N ALA A 255 25.94 4.27 10.44
CA ALA A 255 24.98 5.08 11.20
C ALA A 255 24.35 4.28 12.35
N VAL A 256 23.93 3.03 12.09
CA VAL A 256 23.41 2.12 13.12
C VAL A 256 24.46 1.88 14.22
N ALA A 257 25.70 1.52 13.84
CA ALA A 257 26.77 1.28 14.81
C ALA A 257 27.13 2.52 15.64
N ARG A 258 27.01 3.74 15.09
CA ARG A 258 27.17 4.98 15.86
C ARG A 258 26.00 5.19 16.81
N ALA A 259 24.76 5.06 16.34
CA ALA A 259 23.57 5.22 17.18
C ALA A 259 23.62 4.26 18.39
N GLU A 260 23.96 2.99 18.17
CA GLU A 260 24.06 1.98 19.23
C GLU A 260 25.18 2.33 20.26
N ARG A 261 26.35 2.83 19.83
CA ARG A 261 27.39 3.30 20.74
C ARG A 261 26.95 4.50 21.58
N ASP A 262 26.10 5.35 21.02
CA ASP A 262 25.54 6.53 21.69
C ASP A 262 24.29 6.16 22.53
N GLY A 263 23.99 4.88 22.70
CA GLY A 263 22.83 4.37 23.45
C GLY A 263 21.48 4.56 22.77
N ALA A 264 21.47 4.90 21.46
CA ALA A 264 20.27 5.07 20.68
C ALA A 264 19.85 3.76 19.96
N ASP A 265 18.58 3.71 19.52
CA ASP A 265 18.02 2.54 18.85
C ASP A 265 18.22 2.63 17.33
N TRP A 266 18.62 1.53 16.70
CA TRP A 266 18.76 1.41 15.24
C TRP A 266 17.49 1.80 14.46
N ARG A 267 16.31 1.67 15.09
CA ARG A 267 15.04 2.06 14.49
C ARG A 267 15.00 3.53 14.14
N GLY A 268 15.59 4.38 14.98
CA GLY A 268 15.73 5.81 14.70
C GLY A 268 16.51 6.10 13.42
N VAL A 269 17.54 5.29 13.12
CA VAL A 269 18.30 5.42 11.87
C VAL A 269 17.44 5.07 10.66
N VAL A 270 16.69 3.97 10.71
CA VAL A 270 15.77 3.56 9.64
C VAL A 270 14.67 4.61 9.42
N ASP A 271 14.08 5.10 10.51
CA ASP A 271 12.99 6.10 10.44
C ASP A 271 13.51 7.47 9.97
N GLY A 272 14.76 7.83 10.32
CA GLY A 272 15.42 9.04 9.84
C GLY A 272 15.74 9.05 8.34
N MET A 273 15.75 7.90 7.69
CA MET A 273 15.91 7.80 6.23
C MET A 273 14.61 8.08 5.46
N ARG A 274 13.44 7.95 6.11
CA ARG A 274 12.13 7.98 5.47
C ARG A 274 11.91 9.16 4.54
N PRO A 275 12.21 10.42 4.90
CA PRO A 275 12.00 11.57 4.01
C PRO A 275 12.85 11.55 2.74
N ARG A 276 13.87 10.69 2.69
CA ARG A 276 14.83 10.62 1.58
C ARG A 276 14.73 9.33 0.77
N LEU A 277 13.89 8.37 1.18
CA LEU A 277 13.84 7.04 0.56
C LEU A 277 13.52 7.09 -0.93
N GLN A 278 12.60 7.95 -1.35
CA GLN A 278 12.25 8.08 -2.77
C GLN A 278 13.43 8.64 -3.59
N GLY A 279 14.04 9.73 -3.11
CA GLY A 279 15.22 10.29 -3.78
C GLY A 279 16.39 9.31 -3.84
N ILE A 280 16.59 8.51 -2.78
CA ILE A 280 17.61 7.45 -2.77
C ILE A 280 17.29 6.39 -3.82
N TRP A 281 16.04 5.91 -3.86
CA TRP A 281 15.61 4.91 -4.83
C TRP A 281 15.80 5.39 -6.26
N GLN A 282 15.39 6.61 -6.55
CA GLN A 282 15.51 7.22 -7.89
C GLN A 282 16.97 7.48 -8.29
N ALA A 283 17.85 7.79 -7.32
CA ALA A 283 19.28 8.00 -7.58
C ALA A 283 20.07 6.70 -7.78
N LEU A 284 19.56 5.55 -7.32
CA LEU A 284 20.19 4.25 -7.58
C LEU A 284 20.08 3.89 -9.07
N GLY A 285 21.18 3.47 -9.68
CA GLY A 285 21.17 2.88 -11.01
C GLY A 285 20.33 1.59 -11.07
N GLU A 286 19.90 1.22 -12.27
CA GLU A 286 19.05 0.05 -12.49
C GLU A 286 19.67 -1.25 -11.93
N ASP A 287 20.96 -1.48 -12.16
CA ASP A 287 21.67 -2.65 -11.64
C ASP A 287 21.67 -2.69 -10.12
N ASP A 288 21.84 -1.56 -9.47
CA ASP A 288 21.81 -1.48 -8.00
C ASP A 288 20.40 -1.67 -7.46
N ARG A 289 19.35 -1.18 -8.14
CA ARG A 289 17.96 -1.49 -7.79
C ARG A 289 17.68 -3.00 -7.96
N ARG A 290 18.13 -3.64 -9.04
CA ARG A 290 18.02 -5.10 -9.23
C ARG A 290 18.76 -5.88 -8.15
N ARG A 291 19.98 -5.46 -7.76
CA ARG A 291 20.74 -6.06 -6.66
C ARG A 291 20.02 -5.88 -5.31
N PHE A 292 19.47 -4.69 -5.06
CA PHE A 292 18.65 -4.42 -3.87
C PHE A 292 17.48 -5.40 -3.79
N LEU A 293 16.69 -5.51 -4.83
CA LEU A 293 15.53 -6.41 -4.89
C LEU A 293 15.92 -7.86 -4.62
N ARG A 294 17.04 -8.32 -5.18
CA ARG A 294 17.50 -9.71 -5.05
C ARG A 294 18.05 -10.03 -3.66
N HIS A 295 18.79 -9.11 -3.02
CA HIS A 295 19.62 -9.43 -1.86
C HIS A 295 19.26 -8.64 -0.59
N VAL A 296 18.64 -7.48 -0.71
CA VAL A 296 18.45 -6.54 0.40
C VAL A 296 16.97 -6.34 0.74
N ALA A 297 16.09 -6.28 -0.25
CA ALA A 297 14.69 -5.88 -0.09
C ALA A 297 13.99 -6.62 1.06
N ARG A 298 14.13 -7.95 1.16
CA ARG A 298 13.49 -8.70 2.24
C ARG A 298 14.02 -8.32 3.64
N ARG A 299 15.33 -8.02 3.77
CA ARG A 299 15.90 -7.54 5.04
C ARG A 299 15.45 -6.12 5.34
N TRP A 300 15.37 -5.27 4.31
CA TRP A 300 14.80 -3.93 4.43
C TRP A 300 13.35 -3.97 4.89
N GLU A 301 12.50 -4.77 4.26
CA GLU A 301 11.09 -4.91 4.60
C GLU A 301 10.87 -5.26 6.08
N VAL A 302 11.63 -6.20 6.66
CA VAL A 302 11.42 -6.59 8.06
C VAL A 302 11.86 -5.53 9.07
N VAL A 303 12.83 -4.67 8.73
CA VAL A 303 13.27 -3.57 9.59
C VAL A 303 12.42 -2.31 9.40
N ARG A 304 11.83 -2.13 8.22
CA ARG A 304 11.01 -0.97 7.85
C ARG A 304 9.54 -1.16 8.19
N HIS A 305 8.95 -2.27 7.78
CA HIS A 305 7.53 -2.60 8.00
C HIS A 305 7.38 -3.46 9.25
N ARG A 306 7.43 -2.79 10.40
CA ARG A 306 7.44 -3.41 11.73
C ARG A 306 6.03 -3.71 12.23
N MET A 307 5.93 -4.64 13.19
CA MET A 307 4.70 -4.96 13.89
C MET A 307 4.45 -3.98 15.04
N ALA A 308 3.19 -3.62 15.30
CA ALA A 308 2.79 -2.99 16.56
C ALA A 308 3.22 -3.88 17.75
N PRO A 309 3.63 -3.30 18.90
CA PRO A 309 4.11 -4.07 20.04
C PRO A 309 3.13 -5.16 20.50
N GLY A 310 1.84 -4.83 20.60
CA GLY A 310 0.82 -5.80 21.02
C GLY A 310 0.57 -6.93 20.01
N VAL A 311 0.79 -6.68 18.70
CA VAL A 311 0.76 -7.71 17.66
C VAL A 311 1.95 -8.66 17.81
N ALA A 312 3.15 -8.11 18.03
CA ALA A 312 4.35 -8.89 18.24
C ALA A 312 4.26 -9.78 19.49
N ASP A 313 3.72 -9.26 20.61
CA ASP A 313 3.54 -10.03 21.83
C ASP A 313 2.61 -11.23 21.62
N ARG A 314 1.52 -11.06 20.86
CA ARG A 314 0.60 -12.18 20.54
C ARG A 314 1.26 -13.20 19.62
N LEU A 315 2.00 -12.75 18.60
CA LEU A 315 2.72 -13.66 17.73
C LEU A 315 3.76 -14.49 18.50
N ASP A 316 4.49 -13.86 19.43
CA ASP A 316 5.46 -14.54 20.29
C ASP A 316 4.77 -15.55 21.22
N ALA A 317 3.58 -15.25 21.74
CA ALA A 317 2.78 -16.18 22.53
C ALA A 317 2.36 -17.41 21.71
N LEU A 318 1.90 -17.25 20.46
CA LEU A 318 1.59 -18.38 19.58
C LEU A 318 2.83 -19.26 19.29
N ARG A 319 3.99 -18.65 19.14
CA ARG A 319 5.24 -19.38 18.94
C ARG A 319 5.68 -20.14 20.20
N ALA A 320 5.59 -19.48 21.35
CA ALA A 320 5.92 -20.11 22.63
C ALA A 320 5.01 -21.28 22.98
N ALA A 321 3.73 -21.20 22.60
CA ALA A 321 2.75 -22.28 22.75
C ALA A 321 2.92 -23.44 21.74
N GLY A 322 3.83 -23.31 20.76
CA GLY A 322 3.97 -24.28 19.68
C GLY A 322 2.85 -24.27 18.64
N THR A 323 1.89 -23.33 18.75
CA THR A 323 0.78 -23.18 17.80
C THR A 323 1.26 -22.67 16.44
N LEU A 324 2.31 -21.83 16.44
CA LEU A 324 2.94 -21.30 15.24
C LEU A 324 4.44 -21.63 15.20
N THR A 325 4.86 -22.38 14.19
CA THR A 325 6.27 -22.61 13.87
C THR A 325 6.68 -21.76 12.68
N VAL A 326 7.85 -21.11 12.76
CA VAL A 326 8.42 -20.34 11.64
C VAL A 326 9.70 -21.01 11.17
N THR A 327 9.78 -21.30 9.86
CA THR A 327 10.89 -22.04 9.26
C THR A 327 11.27 -21.46 7.89
N THR A 328 12.35 -21.96 7.33
CA THR A 328 12.69 -21.70 5.92
C THR A 328 12.08 -22.76 5.00
N THR A 329 11.86 -22.39 3.73
CA THR A 329 11.41 -23.37 2.72
C THR A 329 12.43 -24.49 2.52
N GLY A 330 13.73 -24.21 2.73
CA GLY A 330 14.79 -25.22 2.67
C GLY A 330 14.71 -26.24 3.82
N GLU A 331 14.53 -25.79 5.05
CA GLU A 331 14.34 -26.65 6.23
C GLU A 331 13.06 -27.49 6.11
N LEU A 332 11.95 -26.87 5.66
CA LEU A 332 10.70 -27.58 5.43
C LEU A 332 10.84 -28.70 4.38
N ALA A 333 11.60 -28.45 3.31
CA ALA A 333 11.87 -29.46 2.30
C ALA A 333 12.84 -30.56 2.79
N ALA A 334 13.80 -30.20 3.64
CA ALA A 334 14.83 -31.13 4.16
C ALA A 334 14.32 -32.03 5.29
N SER A 335 13.19 -31.70 5.93
CA SER A 335 12.66 -32.51 7.05
C SER A 335 12.29 -33.93 6.67
N GLY A 336 12.24 -34.28 5.36
CA GLY A 336 11.92 -35.61 4.86
C GLY A 336 10.49 -36.08 5.14
N GLU A 337 9.85 -35.50 6.13
CA GLU A 337 8.43 -35.65 6.40
C GLU A 337 7.69 -34.67 5.51
N ARG A 338 6.83 -35.13 4.60
CA ARG A 338 5.77 -34.27 4.05
C ARG A 338 4.72 -34.11 5.15
N PRO A 339 4.72 -32.99 5.92
CA PRO A 339 3.66 -32.78 6.88
C PRO A 339 2.36 -32.77 6.08
N ALA A 340 1.40 -33.58 6.45
CA ALA A 340 0.08 -33.57 5.83
C ALA A 340 -0.61 -32.28 6.23
N PHE A 341 -0.41 -31.21 5.45
CA PHE A 341 -1.17 -29.98 5.61
C PHE A 341 -2.58 -30.18 5.06
N THR A 342 -3.58 -29.67 5.75
CA THR A 342 -4.95 -29.64 5.24
C THR A 342 -5.19 -28.39 4.37
N HIS A 343 -4.48 -27.30 4.71
CA HIS A 343 -4.63 -26.03 4.03
C HIS A 343 -3.27 -25.37 3.77
N VAL A 344 -3.16 -24.74 2.61
CA VAL A 344 -2.07 -23.81 2.29
C VAL A 344 -2.64 -22.42 2.10
N VAL A 345 -2.17 -21.42 2.85
CA VAL A 345 -2.58 -20.02 2.73
C VAL A 345 -1.44 -19.20 2.15
N ASN A 346 -1.72 -18.49 1.06
CA ASN A 346 -0.76 -17.66 0.36
C ASN A 346 -0.60 -16.30 1.04
N CYS A 347 0.44 -16.13 1.83
CA CYS A 347 0.79 -14.90 2.54
C CYS A 347 1.97 -14.14 1.89
N THR A 348 2.22 -14.32 0.59
CA THR A 348 3.38 -13.73 -0.09
C THR A 348 3.25 -12.24 -0.37
N GLY A 349 2.08 -11.65 -0.12
CA GLY A 349 1.79 -10.26 -0.42
C GLY A 349 1.35 -10.03 -1.88
N PRO A 350 1.05 -8.79 -2.26
CA PRO A 350 0.51 -8.48 -3.57
C PRO A 350 1.50 -8.77 -4.69
N GLN A 351 0.97 -9.18 -5.83
CA GLN A 351 1.73 -9.24 -7.09
C GLN A 351 1.97 -7.82 -7.65
N PRO A 352 2.87 -7.64 -8.64
CA PRO A 352 3.00 -6.37 -9.34
C PRO A 352 1.70 -5.94 -10.02
N VAL A 353 1.43 -4.63 -10.08
CA VAL A 353 0.23 -4.09 -10.76
C VAL A 353 0.17 -4.47 -12.23
N CYS A 354 1.34 -4.53 -12.90
CA CYS A 354 1.46 -4.93 -14.30
C CYS A 354 1.36 -6.45 -14.54
N ALA A 355 1.18 -7.28 -13.49
CA ALA A 355 0.97 -8.71 -13.67
C ALA A 355 -0.38 -8.96 -14.38
N PRO A 356 -0.43 -9.83 -15.41
CA PRO A 356 -1.64 -10.00 -16.20
C PRO A 356 -2.75 -10.75 -15.44
N GLY A 357 -4.00 -10.48 -15.85
CA GLY A 357 -5.17 -11.28 -15.47
C GLY A 357 -5.81 -10.93 -14.13
N TRP A 358 -5.40 -9.87 -13.44
CA TRP A 358 -6.04 -9.43 -12.21
C TRP A 358 -6.93 -8.19 -12.41
N SER A 359 -6.66 -7.39 -13.44
CA SER A 359 -7.41 -6.18 -13.78
C SER A 359 -7.48 -6.02 -15.29
N MET A 360 -8.70 -6.11 -15.84
CA MET A 360 -8.93 -5.91 -17.27
C MET A 360 -8.46 -4.52 -17.71
N LEU A 361 -8.71 -3.49 -16.92
CA LEU A 361 -8.23 -2.13 -17.18
C LEU A 361 -6.71 -2.06 -17.40
N VAL A 362 -5.94 -2.63 -16.48
CA VAL A 362 -4.47 -2.60 -16.57
C VAL A 362 -4.00 -3.44 -17.75
N ASP A 363 -4.60 -4.61 -17.97
CA ASP A 363 -4.27 -5.48 -19.10
C ASP A 363 -4.50 -4.76 -20.44
N GLN A 364 -5.61 -4.04 -20.59
CA GLN A 364 -5.93 -3.26 -21.80
C GLN A 364 -4.95 -2.11 -22.03
N LEU A 365 -4.59 -1.36 -20.97
CA LEU A 365 -3.61 -0.27 -21.08
C LEU A 365 -2.24 -0.78 -21.53
N VAL A 366 -1.77 -1.89 -20.94
CA VAL A 366 -0.49 -2.50 -21.29
C VAL A 366 -0.54 -3.12 -22.70
N HIS A 367 -1.63 -3.82 -23.03
CA HIS A 367 -1.79 -4.44 -24.36
C HIS A 367 -1.78 -3.42 -25.50
N ARG A 368 -2.40 -2.25 -25.30
CA ARG A 368 -2.38 -1.15 -26.29
C ARG A 368 -1.08 -0.34 -26.30
N GLY A 369 -0.16 -0.59 -25.38
CA GLY A 369 1.06 0.18 -25.26
C GLY A 369 0.86 1.62 -24.76
N THR A 370 -0.34 1.96 -24.24
CA THR A 370 -0.59 3.27 -23.60
C THR A 370 -0.01 3.35 -22.19
N ALA A 371 0.24 2.21 -21.57
CA ALA A 371 1.07 2.07 -20.39
C ALA A 371 2.07 0.93 -20.61
N ARG A 372 3.17 0.94 -19.86
CA ARG A 372 4.14 -0.17 -19.86
C ARG A 372 4.52 -0.55 -18.43
N PRO A 373 4.95 -1.80 -18.18
CA PRO A 373 5.60 -2.17 -16.93
C PRO A 373 6.88 -1.35 -16.74
N ASP A 374 7.19 -0.99 -15.49
CA ASP A 374 8.50 -0.42 -15.18
C ASP A 374 9.62 -1.44 -15.43
N VAL A 375 10.85 -0.95 -15.58
CA VAL A 375 12.02 -1.76 -15.93
C VAL A 375 12.34 -2.88 -14.91
N LEU A 376 11.82 -2.78 -13.68
CA LEU A 376 11.98 -3.77 -12.62
C LEU A 376 10.78 -4.72 -12.52
N GLY A 377 9.69 -4.46 -13.25
CA GLY A 377 8.46 -5.23 -13.22
C GLY A 377 7.70 -5.13 -11.90
N LEU A 378 7.81 -4.02 -11.17
CA LEU A 378 7.17 -3.81 -9.88
C LEU A 378 5.82 -3.10 -9.99
N GLY A 379 5.64 -2.29 -11.02
CA GLY A 379 4.45 -1.48 -11.23
C GLY A 379 4.33 -1.00 -12.67
N LEU A 380 3.52 0.02 -12.88
CA LEU A 380 3.48 0.77 -14.13
C LEU A 380 4.62 1.77 -14.16
N ASP A 381 5.22 1.97 -15.34
CA ASP A 381 6.25 2.97 -15.54
C ASP A 381 5.63 4.37 -15.58
N THR A 382 6.18 5.28 -14.81
CA THR A 382 5.69 6.66 -14.71
C THR A 382 6.84 7.65 -14.73
N ASP A 383 6.56 8.86 -15.16
CA ASP A 383 7.45 9.98 -14.90
C ASP A 383 7.45 10.37 -13.40
N PRO A 384 8.29 11.34 -12.97
CA PRO A 384 8.33 11.78 -11.59
C PRO A 384 6.99 12.33 -11.06
N ASP A 385 6.18 12.91 -11.91
CA ASP A 385 4.88 13.51 -11.57
C ASP A 385 3.74 12.47 -11.54
N GLY A 386 4.02 11.24 -11.96
CA GLY A 386 3.08 10.12 -11.96
C GLY A 386 2.35 9.90 -13.26
N ALA A 387 2.67 10.65 -14.33
CA ALA A 387 2.10 10.40 -15.66
C ALA A 387 2.56 9.04 -16.20
N LEU A 388 1.63 8.25 -16.75
CA LEU A 388 1.95 6.94 -17.32
C LEU A 388 2.87 7.08 -18.53
N LEU A 389 3.86 6.21 -18.63
CA LEU A 389 4.73 6.10 -19.80
C LEU A 389 4.20 5.04 -20.76
N SER A 390 4.04 5.41 -22.03
CA SER A 390 3.69 4.50 -23.12
C SER A 390 4.84 3.52 -23.39
N GLU A 391 4.61 2.51 -24.23
CA GLU A 391 5.66 1.58 -24.69
C GLU A 391 6.86 2.29 -25.35
N THR A 392 6.63 3.44 -25.99
CA THR A 392 7.68 4.29 -26.59
C THR A 392 8.38 5.21 -25.58
N GLY A 393 7.94 5.22 -24.32
CA GLY A 393 8.49 6.09 -23.26
C GLY A 393 7.93 7.51 -23.26
N ARG A 394 6.89 7.80 -24.05
CA ARG A 394 6.21 9.09 -24.00
C ARG A 394 5.30 9.15 -22.77
N ALA A 395 5.41 10.21 -21.97
CA ALA A 395 4.50 10.48 -20.85
C ALA A 395 3.11 10.88 -21.37
N SER A 396 2.06 10.38 -20.72
CA SER A 396 0.69 10.80 -20.96
C SER A 396 0.46 12.20 -20.38
N ASP A 397 -0.24 13.05 -21.11
CA ASP A 397 -0.68 14.35 -20.62
C ASP A 397 -1.98 14.25 -19.77
N ARG A 398 -2.60 13.06 -19.71
CA ARG A 398 -3.95 12.88 -19.19
C ARG A 398 -4.13 11.74 -18.20
N VAL A 399 -3.27 10.71 -18.23
CA VAL A 399 -3.42 9.53 -17.38
C VAL A 399 -2.25 9.41 -16.42
N PHE A 400 -2.57 9.40 -15.14
CA PHE A 400 -1.61 9.36 -14.03
C PHE A 400 -1.82 8.12 -13.17
N ALA A 401 -0.85 7.78 -12.34
CA ALA A 401 -0.93 6.72 -11.35
C ALA A 401 -0.59 7.24 -9.96
N LEU A 402 -1.19 6.63 -8.91
CA LEU A 402 -0.96 6.95 -7.52
C LEU A 402 -0.87 5.67 -6.67
N GLY A 403 -0.01 5.69 -5.66
CA GLY A 403 0.14 4.59 -4.72
C GLY A 403 0.87 3.38 -5.32
N TYR A 404 0.40 2.16 -5.03
CA TYR A 404 1.10 0.91 -5.36
C TYR A 404 1.45 0.76 -6.85
N ALA A 405 0.65 1.34 -7.74
CA ALA A 405 0.91 1.31 -9.18
C ALA A 405 2.28 1.92 -9.57
N ARG A 406 2.82 2.85 -8.77
CA ARG A 406 4.10 3.54 -8.99
C ARG A 406 5.31 2.86 -8.33
N ARG A 407 5.17 1.63 -7.83
CA ARG A 407 6.21 0.99 -7.00
C ARG A 407 7.58 0.87 -7.70
N GLY A 408 7.63 0.83 -9.01
CA GLY A 408 8.87 0.82 -9.78
C GLY A 408 9.62 2.15 -9.73
N THR A 409 8.90 3.25 -9.87
CA THR A 409 9.41 4.61 -9.78
C THR A 409 9.64 5.05 -8.34
N GLU A 410 8.78 4.56 -7.41
CA GLU A 410 8.79 4.93 -6.00
C GLU A 410 8.68 3.70 -5.10
N TRP A 411 9.77 3.32 -4.45
CA TRP A 411 9.83 2.11 -3.61
C TRP A 411 8.87 2.16 -2.42
N GLU A 412 8.80 3.30 -1.73
CA GLU A 412 7.95 3.52 -0.54
C GLU A 412 6.73 4.38 -0.91
N CYS A 413 5.79 3.80 -1.67
CA CYS A 413 4.61 4.52 -2.19
C CYS A 413 3.28 4.08 -1.57
N THR A 414 3.30 3.23 -0.52
CA THR A 414 2.07 2.58 0.00
C THR A 414 1.68 2.99 1.41
N ALA A 415 2.53 3.71 2.14
CA ALA A 415 2.17 4.20 3.45
C ALA A 415 1.42 5.54 3.35
N VAL A 416 0.49 5.79 4.28
CA VAL A 416 -0.41 6.95 4.24
C VAL A 416 0.31 8.29 4.11
N PRO A 417 1.40 8.59 4.86
CA PRO A 417 2.09 9.86 4.70
C PRO A 417 2.66 10.08 3.30
N GLU A 418 3.18 9.03 2.67
CA GLU A 418 3.71 9.10 1.31
C GLU A 418 2.56 9.25 0.29
N ILE A 419 1.49 8.48 0.44
CA ILE A 419 0.30 8.59 -0.43
C ILE A 419 -0.29 9.99 -0.35
N ARG A 420 -0.44 10.56 0.85
CA ARG A 420 -0.96 11.92 1.06
C ARG A 420 -0.08 12.95 0.38
N ALA A 421 1.24 12.92 0.60
CA ALA A 421 2.17 13.86 -0.02
C ALA A 421 2.13 13.80 -1.56
N HIS A 422 2.00 12.59 -2.13
CA HIS A 422 1.85 12.43 -3.57
C HIS A 422 0.47 12.88 -4.08
N ALA A 423 -0.59 12.66 -3.30
CA ALA A 423 -1.93 13.14 -3.63
C ALA A 423 -1.98 14.68 -3.68
N ASP A 424 -1.36 15.35 -2.72
CA ASP A 424 -1.25 16.82 -2.69
C ASP A 424 -0.47 17.36 -3.89
N ALA A 425 0.69 16.76 -4.18
CA ALA A 425 1.51 17.16 -5.32
C ALA A 425 0.77 16.96 -6.64
N LEU A 426 0.08 15.82 -6.79
CA LEU A 426 -0.69 15.51 -7.99
C LEU A 426 -1.92 16.42 -8.11
N ALA A 427 -2.62 16.73 -7.01
CA ALA A 427 -3.74 17.66 -7.01
C ALA A 427 -3.30 19.06 -7.45
N ALA A 428 -2.18 19.57 -6.95
CA ALA A 428 -1.61 20.86 -7.36
C ALA A 428 -1.24 20.87 -8.86
N LEU A 429 -0.63 19.79 -9.35
CA LEU A 429 -0.31 19.62 -10.77
C LEU A 429 -1.56 19.64 -11.63
N LEU A 430 -2.57 18.82 -11.31
CA LEU A 430 -3.80 18.69 -12.08
C LEU A 430 -4.58 20.02 -12.13
N SER A 431 -4.63 20.77 -11.02
CA SER A 431 -5.23 22.10 -10.98
C SER A 431 -4.50 23.09 -11.91
N SER A 432 -3.16 23.08 -11.91
CA SER A 432 -2.37 23.95 -12.79
C SER A 432 -2.55 23.64 -14.28
N LEU A 433 -2.74 22.35 -14.62
CA LEU A 433 -2.98 21.89 -15.98
C LEU A 433 -4.42 22.19 -16.44
N GLY A 434 -5.40 22.28 -15.52
CA GLY A 434 -6.77 22.74 -15.81
C GLY A 434 -6.80 24.18 -16.29
N ALA A 435 -6.10 25.05 -15.60
CA ALA A 435 -6.01 26.47 -15.92
C ALA A 435 -5.41 26.76 -17.34
N ARG A 436 -4.51 25.87 -17.81
CA ARG A 436 -3.90 26.02 -19.15
C ARG A 436 -4.81 25.63 -20.31
N VAL A 437 -5.81 24.80 -20.09
CA VAL A 437 -6.79 24.37 -21.12
C VAL A 437 -7.88 25.43 -21.29
N ALA A 438 -8.12 26.25 -20.27
CA ALA A 438 -9.10 27.31 -20.28
C ALA A 438 -8.58 28.65 -20.86
N ALA A 439 -7.27 28.80 -21.06
CA ALA A 439 -6.62 30.00 -21.64
C ALA A 439 -6.31 29.76 -23.13
#